data_ce29f36b84a57c63eafe1ce8435bb085
#
_entry.id   ce29f36b84a57c63eafe1ce8435bb085
#
_cell.length_a   1.000
_cell.length_b   1.000
_cell.length_c   1.000
_cell.angle_alpha   90.00
_cell.angle_beta   90.00
_cell.angle_gamma   90.00
#
_symmetry.space_group_name_H-M   'P 1'
#
loop_
_entity.id
_entity.type
_entity.pdbx_description
1 polymer ?
#
loop_
_entity_poly.entity_id
_entity_poly.type
_entity_poly.pdbx_seq_one_letter_code
_entity_poly.pdbx_strand_id
1 'polypeptide(L)'
;MYDKGLRPIMFAGTGSDVGKSIIATAFCRIFRQDGYHPAPFKAQNMALNSYATPEGLEIGRAQAVQAEAAGIECHTDMNPILLKPSSDKVCQVVLNGRPYGNQDAYQYFKTDGRRKFRDAVNDAFDRLATCYNPIVMEGAGSISEINLRDTDLVNMPMAIHAGANVILVADIDRGGVFASVYGSVMLLSEEERKYIKGILINKFRGDIRLFESGIKMLEDLCGIP
;
A
#
# COMPACT_ATOMS: atom_id res chain seq x y z
N MET A 1 17.30 10.49 23.18
CA MET A 1 17.08 11.56 22.17
C MET A 1 16.61 10.83 20.92
N TYR A 2 15.30 10.65 20.75
CA TYR A 2 14.77 9.99 19.55
C TYR A 2 14.98 10.97 18.40
N ASP A 3 15.92 10.62 17.53
CA ASP A 3 16.26 11.35 16.33
C ASP A 3 15.02 11.49 15.43
N LYS A 4 14.97 12.52 14.61
CA LYS A 4 13.84 12.86 13.72
C LYS A 4 13.29 11.60 13.07
N GLY A 5 12.05 11.25 13.40
CA GLY A 5 11.41 10.04 12.93
C GLY A 5 11.51 9.88 11.40
N LEU A 6 11.65 8.64 10.95
CA LEU A 6 11.66 8.33 9.52
C LEU A 6 10.31 8.71 8.91
N ARG A 7 10.32 9.21 7.67
CA ARG A 7 9.08 9.38 6.91
C ARG A 7 8.44 8.01 6.65
N PRO A 8 7.11 7.93 6.63
CA PRO A 8 6.44 6.73 6.17
C PRO A 8 6.94 6.31 4.79
N ILE A 9 7.00 5.01 4.54
CA ILE A 9 7.36 4.44 3.24
C ILE A 9 6.17 3.67 2.68
N MET A 10 5.81 3.93 1.42
CA MET A 10 4.73 3.23 0.75
C MET A 10 5.24 2.39 -0.41
N PHE A 11 4.88 1.13 -0.44
CA PHE A 11 5.08 0.24 -1.58
C PHE A 11 3.83 0.25 -2.46
N ALA A 12 3.85 1.06 -3.51
CA ALA A 12 2.82 1.12 -4.53
C ALA A 12 3.18 0.20 -5.71
N GLY A 13 2.24 -0.19 -6.53
CA GLY A 13 2.49 -1.15 -7.61
C GLY A 13 2.17 -0.63 -8.99
N THR A 14 2.83 -1.18 -10.00
CA THR A 14 2.41 -1.04 -11.41
C THR A 14 1.21 -1.92 -11.73
N GLY A 15 0.80 -2.80 -10.80
CA GLY A 15 -0.32 -3.71 -10.95
C GLY A 15 -0.59 -4.54 -9.70
N SER A 16 -1.58 -5.43 -9.81
CA SER A 16 -1.80 -6.48 -8.81
C SER A 16 -0.68 -7.52 -8.87
N ASP A 17 -0.46 -8.24 -7.77
CA ASP A 17 0.47 -9.38 -7.64
C ASP A 17 1.95 -9.08 -7.96
N VAL A 18 2.33 -7.81 -8.06
CA VAL A 18 3.74 -7.42 -8.26
C VAL A 18 4.62 -7.68 -7.03
N GLY A 19 4.02 -8.04 -5.87
CA GLY A 19 4.72 -8.44 -4.65
C GLY A 19 4.75 -7.40 -3.54
N LYS A 20 3.90 -6.38 -3.59
CA LYS A 20 3.82 -5.31 -2.56
C LYS A 20 3.75 -5.84 -1.14
N SER A 21 2.86 -6.81 -0.87
CA SER A 21 2.64 -7.35 0.48
C SER A 21 3.87 -8.03 1.05
N ILE A 22 4.60 -8.81 0.23
CA ILE A 22 5.84 -9.46 0.67
C ILE A 22 6.92 -8.44 0.97
N ILE A 23 7.06 -7.43 0.11
CA ILE A 23 8.03 -6.35 0.30
C ILE A 23 7.70 -5.54 1.56
N ALA A 24 6.43 -5.16 1.76
CA ALA A 24 6.00 -4.48 2.97
C ALA A 24 6.29 -5.31 4.24
N THR A 25 6.02 -6.62 4.20
CA THR A 25 6.35 -7.54 5.30
C THR A 25 7.86 -7.56 5.59
N ALA A 26 8.68 -7.64 4.54
CA ALA A 26 10.14 -7.63 4.67
C ALA A 26 10.63 -6.31 5.30
N PHE A 27 10.11 -5.16 4.87
CA PHE A 27 10.48 -3.87 5.43
C PHE A 27 10.00 -3.67 6.88
N CYS A 28 8.83 -4.19 7.25
CA CYS A 28 8.43 -4.25 8.67
C CYS A 28 9.50 -5.01 9.49
N ARG A 29 9.98 -6.14 8.98
CA ARG A 29 11.01 -6.94 9.65
C ARG A 29 12.36 -6.24 9.69
N ILE A 30 12.80 -5.63 8.58
CA ILE A 30 14.07 -4.90 8.48
C ILE A 30 14.09 -3.75 9.48
N PHE A 31 13.10 -2.86 9.46
CA PHE A 31 13.05 -1.73 10.39
C PHE A 31 13.04 -2.18 11.86
N ARG A 32 12.33 -3.27 12.18
CA ARG A 32 12.42 -3.85 13.53
C ARG A 32 13.84 -4.31 13.87
N GLN A 33 14.53 -4.98 12.94
CA GLN A 33 15.91 -5.46 13.17
C GLN A 33 16.89 -4.29 13.32
N ASP A 34 16.63 -3.18 12.63
CA ASP A 34 17.41 -1.95 12.73
C ASP A 34 17.11 -1.13 14.00
N GLY A 35 16.22 -1.64 14.85
CA GLY A 35 15.91 -1.03 16.17
C GLY A 35 14.79 0.01 16.13
N TYR A 36 14.09 0.16 15.00
CA TYR A 36 12.89 1.00 14.93
C TYR A 36 11.66 0.28 15.51
N HIS A 37 10.58 1.03 15.68
CA HIS A 37 9.28 0.51 16.11
C HIS A 37 8.24 0.66 14.99
N PRO A 38 8.36 -0.11 13.91
CA PRO A 38 7.51 0.03 12.73
C PRO A 38 6.10 -0.53 12.96
N ALA A 39 5.13 0.00 12.18
CA ALA A 39 3.84 -0.63 12.01
C ALA A 39 3.44 -0.69 10.53
N PRO A 40 2.73 -1.76 10.09
CA PRO A 40 2.17 -1.82 8.75
C PRO A 40 0.92 -0.95 8.65
N PHE A 41 0.62 -0.47 7.43
CA PHE A 41 -0.63 0.21 7.13
C PHE A 41 -1.10 -0.08 5.72
N LYS A 42 -2.36 -0.47 5.58
CA LYS A 42 -3.03 -0.57 4.29
C LYS A 42 -4.44 0.01 4.42
N ALA A 43 -4.68 1.15 3.83
CA ALA A 43 -5.93 1.90 3.96
C ALA A 43 -7.16 1.05 3.67
N GLN A 44 -7.12 0.28 2.57
CA GLN A 44 -8.17 -0.65 2.18
C GLN A 44 -7.54 -1.95 1.67
N ASN A 45 -7.99 -3.08 2.16
CA ASN A 45 -7.66 -4.39 1.63
C ASN A 45 -8.90 -5.07 1.04
N MET A 46 -8.72 -5.86 0.00
CA MET A 46 -9.76 -6.72 -0.57
C MET A 46 -9.31 -8.16 -0.42
N ALA A 47 -9.91 -8.88 0.51
CA ALA A 47 -9.56 -10.27 0.79
C ALA A 47 -10.70 -11.00 1.51
N LEU A 48 -10.88 -12.28 1.20
CA LEU A 48 -11.76 -13.16 1.96
C LEU A 48 -11.09 -13.60 3.27
N ASN A 49 -9.76 -13.73 3.26
CA ASN A 49 -8.99 -14.16 4.42
C ASN A 49 -8.78 -13.00 5.39
N SER A 50 -9.31 -13.15 6.58
CA SER A 50 -9.17 -12.20 7.68
C SER A 50 -8.51 -12.84 8.90
N TYR A 51 -8.23 -12.01 9.89
CA TYR A 51 -7.63 -12.38 11.16
C TYR A 51 -8.34 -11.62 12.28
N ALA A 52 -8.51 -12.23 13.44
CA ALA A 52 -9.07 -11.56 14.62
C ALA A 52 -7.95 -10.86 15.40
N THR A 53 -8.14 -9.57 15.69
CA THR A 53 -7.25 -8.85 16.61
C THR A 53 -7.41 -9.35 18.05
N PRO A 54 -6.50 -9.01 18.97
CA PRO A 54 -6.67 -9.34 20.38
C PRO A 54 -8.01 -8.90 20.98
N GLU A 55 -8.59 -7.80 20.49
CA GLU A 55 -9.88 -7.28 20.92
C GLU A 55 -11.08 -8.00 20.24
N GLY A 56 -10.84 -9.03 19.42
CA GLY A 56 -11.87 -9.76 18.70
C GLY A 56 -12.44 -9.00 17.48
N LEU A 57 -11.74 -8.00 16.99
CA LEU A 57 -12.08 -7.24 15.80
C LEU A 57 -11.42 -7.85 14.55
N GLU A 58 -11.91 -7.51 13.36
CA GLU A 58 -11.47 -8.13 12.11
C GLU A 58 -10.48 -7.24 11.33
N ILE A 59 -9.39 -7.85 10.84
CA ILE A 59 -8.38 -7.19 9.99
C ILE A 59 -7.96 -8.14 8.86
N GLY A 60 -7.42 -7.59 7.77
CA GLY A 60 -6.88 -8.39 6.67
C GLY A 60 -5.72 -9.27 7.14
N ARG A 61 -5.71 -10.55 6.74
CA ARG A 61 -4.65 -11.52 7.12
C ARG A 61 -3.25 -11.01 6.76
N ALA A 62 -3.09 -10.34 5.64
CA ALA A 62 -1.79 -9.81 5.21
C ALA A 62 -1.22 -8.80 6.22
N GLN A 63 -2.07 -7.91 6.76
CA GLN A 63 -1.65 -6.91 7.74
C GLN A 63 -1.35 -7.52 9.10
N ALA A 64 -2.03 -8.61 9.48
CA ALA A 64 -1.65 -9.37 10.68
C ALA A 64 -0.25 -10.00 10.55
N VAL A 65 0.09 -10.58 9.39
CA VAL A 65 1.44 -11.10 9.10
C VAL A 65 2.50 -9.99 9.09
N GLN A 66 2.16 -8.82 8.57
CA GLN A 66 3.06 -7.65 8.58
C GLN A 66 3.29 -7.13 10.00
N ALA A 67 2.26 -7.11 10.86
CA ALA A 67 2.37 -6.76 12.27
C ALA A 67 3.26 -7.75 13.03
N GLU A 68 3.10 -9.06 12.79
CA GLU A 68 3.96 -10.11 13.32
C GLU A 68 5.44 -9.89 12.92
N ALA A 69 5.69 -9.56 11.64
CA ALA A 69 7.04 -9.23 11.16
C ALA A 69 7.62 -7.99 11.83
N ALA A 70 6.78 -6.97 12.10
CA ALA A 70 7.13 -5.80 12.90
C ALA A 70 7.32 -6.11 14.40
N GLY A 71 6.85 -7.28 14.86
CA GLY A 71 6.91 -7.72 16.25
C GLY A 71 5.95 -7.01 17.18
N ILE A 72 4.81 -6.65 16.67
CA ILE A 72 3.72 -5.99 17.38
C ILE A 72 2.42 -6.77 17.19
N GLU A 73 1.48 -6.60 18.10
CA GLU A 73 0.13 -7.12 17.94
C GLU A 73 -0.61 -6.36 16.82
N CYS A 74 -1.44 -7.06 16.07
CA CYS A 74 -2.22 -6.43 15.02
C CYS A 74 -3.39 -5.62 15.61
N HIS A 75 -3.65 -4.46 15.00
CA HIS A 75 -4.70 -3.53 15.40
C HIS A 75 -5.51 -3.09 14.17
N THR A 76 -6.76 -2.75 14.34
CA THR A 76 -7.66 -2.36 13.24
C THR A 76 -7.20 -1.11 12.48
N ASP A 77 -6.46 -0.20 13.12
CA ASP A 77 -5.87 0.97 12.45
C ASP A 77 -4.85 0.59 11.37
N MET A 78 -4.28 -0.62 11.41
CA MET A 78 -3.38 -1.11 10.35
C MET A 78 -4.10 -1.45 9.05
N ASN A 79 -5.42 -1.70 9.12
CA ASN A 79 -6.28 -1.94 7.96
C ASN A 79 -7.73 -1.50 8.26
N PRO A 80 -8.01 -0.19 8.22
CA PRO A 80 -9.30 0.35 8.62
C PRO A 80 -10.46 -0.10 7.74
N ILE A 81 -10.19 -0.43 6.45
CA ILE A 81 -11.22 -0.92 5.53
C ILE A 81 -10.83 -2.30 5.00
N LEU A 82 -11.67 -3.30 5.25
CA LEU A 82 -11.55 -4.62 4.63
C LEU A 82 -12.80 -4.89 3.81
N LEU A 83 -12.61 -5.15 2.52
CA LEU A 83 -13.66 -5.56 1.59
C LEU A 83 -13.62 -7.06 1.40
N LYS A 84 -14.75 -7.72 1.66
CA LYS A 84 -14.93 -9.17 1.47
C LYS A 84 -15.90 -9.40 0.31
N PRO A 85 -15.39 -9.73 -0.90
CA PRO A 85 -16.25 -10.02 -2.04
C PRO A 85 -17.22 -11.16 -1.71
N SER A 86 -18.51 -10.94 -1.86
CA SER A 86 -19.55 -11.96 -1.69
C SER A 86 -20.16 -12.39 -3.02
N SER A 87 -20.03 -11.57 -4.05
CA SER A 87 -20.34 -11.86 -5.45
C SER A 87 -19.62 -10.87 -6.37
N ASP A 88 -19.79 -11.00 -7.69
CA ASP A 88 -19.19 -10.09 -8.68
C ASP A 88 -19.58 -8.61 -8.48
N LYS A 89 -20.70 -8.35 -7.81
CA LYS A 89 -21.27 -7.00 -7.66
C LYS A 89 -21.41 -6.53 -6.22
N VAL A 90 -21.23 -7.42 -5.25
CA VAL A 90 -21.49 -7.12 -3.84
C VAL A 90 -20.28 -7.46 -3.00
N CYS A 91 -19.90 -6.56 -2.12
CA CYS A 91 -18.90 -6.81 -1.09
C CYS A 91 -19.45 -6.47 0.30
N GLN A 92 -19.09 -7.27 1.28
CA GLN A 92 -19.24 -6.91 2.68
C GLN A 92 -18.11 -5.94 3.04
N VAL A 93 -18.48 -4.80 3.58
CA VAL A 93 -17.53 -3.81 4.09
C VAL A 93 -17.36 -4.04 5.59
N VAL A 94 -16.11 -4.19 6.00
CA VAL A 94 -15.71 -4.16 7.41
C VAL A 94 -14.96 -2.83 7.62
N LEU A 95 -15.46 -2.01 8.55
CA LEU A 95 -14.89 -0.70 8.89
C LEU A 95 -14.37 -0.74 10.32
N ASN A 96 -13.10 -0.42 10.51
CA ASN A 96 -12.43 -0.45 11.81
C ASN A 96 -12.70 -1.77 12.56
N GLY A 97 -12.60 -2.88 11.83
CA GLY A 97 -12.77 -4.24 12.35
C GLY A 97 -14.20 -4.69 12.62
N ARG A 98 -15.20 -3.89 12.31
CA ARG A 98 -16.63 -4.21 12.52
C ARG A 98 -17.39 -4.27 11.20
N PRO A 99 -18.31 -5.21 11.02
CA PRO A 99 -19.19 -5.23 9.84
C PRO A 99 -19.95 -3.90 9.72
N TYR A 100 -19.76 -3.23 8.59
CA TYR A 100 -20.47 -1.98 8.27
C TYR A 100 -21.75 -2.24 7.47
N GLY A 101 -21.77 -3.34 6.72
CA GLY A 101 -22.89 -3.80 5.89
C GLY A 101 -22.45 -4.31 4.53
N ASN A 102 -23.40 -4.81 3.76
CA ASN A 102 -23.19 -5.19 2.38
C ASN A 102 -23.38 -3.96 1.50
N GLN A 103 -22.44 -3.73 0.61
CA GLN A 103 -22.46 -2.62 -0.35
C GLN A 103 -22.41 -3.20 -1.77
N ASP A 104 -23.24 -2.66 -2.64
CA ASP A 104 -23.03 -2.81 -4.08
C ASP A 104 -21.70 -2.14 -4.44
N ALA A 105 -20.86 -2.80 -5.24
CA ALA A 105 -19.55 -2.30 -5.60
C ALA A 105 -19.64 -0.90 -6.24
N TYR A 106 -20.63 -0.67 -7.12
CA TYR A 106 -20.84 0.62 -7.74
C TYR A 106 -21.21 1.71 -6.72
N GLN A 107 -22.07 1.40 -5.74
CA GLN A 107 -22.44 2.33 -4.67
C GLN A 107 -21.27 2.62 -3.73
N TYR A 108 -20.47 1.61 -3.42
CA TYR A 108 -19.24 1.78 -2.62
C TYR A 108 -18.27 2.75 -3.29
N PHE A 109 -18.11 2.65 -4.62
CA PHE A 109 -17.21 3.51 -5.39
C PHE A 109 -17.82 4.88 -5.77
N LYS A 110 -19.08 5.17 -5.46
CA LYS A 110 -19.69 6.50 -5.64
C LYS A 110 -19.32 7.49 -4.53
N THR A 111 -19.33 8.76 -4.87
CA THR A 111 -18.68 9.88 -4.18
C THR A 111 -19.16 10.15 -2.75
N ASP A 112 -20.45 9.97 -2.43
CA ASP A 112 -21.02 10.44 -1.16
C ASP A 112 -20.66 9.55 0.05
N GLY A 113 -20.50 8.24 -0.14
CA GLY A 113 -20.05 7.34 0.92
C GLY A 113 -18.56 7.44 1.24
N ARG A 114 -17.75 7.90 0.29
CA ARG A 114 -16.30 7.87 0.36
C ARG A 114 -15.66 8.90 1.28
N ARG A 115 -16.31 10.04 1.50
CA ARG A 115 -15.77 11.03 2.42
C ARG A 115 -15.62 10.44 3.83
N LYS A 116 -16.68 9.76 4.31
CA LYS A 116 -16.65 9.09 5.62
C LYS A 116 -15.57 8.02 5.71
N PHE A 117 -15.37 7.24 4.63
CA PHE A 117 -14.32 6.23 4.59
C PHE A 117 -12.93 6.87 4.55
N ARG A 118 -12.75 7.99 3.83
CA ARG A 118 -11.49 8.74 3.79
C ARG A 118 -11.12 9.28 5.16
N ASP A 119 -12.08 9.91 5.85
CA ASP A 119 -11.85 10.42 7.20
C ASP A 119 -11.45 9.28 8.16
N ALA A 120 -12.17 8.15 8.12
CA ALA A 120 -11.83 6.99 8.94
C ALA A 120 -10.44 6.39 8.64
N VAL A 121 -10.01 6.41 7.37
CA VAL A 121 -8.68 5.95 6.95
C VAL A 121 -7.60 6.91 7.43
N ASN A 122 -7.79 8.21 7.25
CA ASN A 122 -6.84 9.23 7.70
C ASN A 122 -6.69 9.21 9.23
N ASP A 123 -7.81 9.17 9.96
CA ASP A 123 -7.80 9.10 11.42
C ASP A 123 -7.08 7.85 11.94
N ALA A 124 -7.28 6.69 11.27
CA ALA A 124 -6.59 5.45 11.63
C ALA A 124 -5.08 5.55 11.41
N PHE A 125 -4.65 6.12 10.28
CA PHE A 125 -3.24 6.37 10.00
C PHE A 125 -2.64 7.32 11.03
N ASP A 126 -3.31 8.45 11.30
CA ASP A 126 -2.80 9.47 12.23
C ASP A 126 -2.65 8.92 13.64
N ARG A 127 -3.61 8.10 14.14
CA ARG A 127 -3.46 7.40 15.42
C ARG A 127 -2.28 6.44 15.41
N LEU A 128 -2.13 5.64 14.35
CA LEU A 128 -1.03 4.68 14.24
C LEU A 128 0.33 5.39 14.23
N ALA A 129 0.45 6.51 13.51
CA ALA A 129 1.67 7.30 13.39
C ALA A 129 2.08 8.00 14.70
N THR A 130 1.17 8.16 15.67
CA THR A 130 1.54 8.65 17.02
C THR A 130 2.27 7.61 17.85
N CYS A 131 2.07 6.33 17.56
CA CYS A 131 2.59 5.21 18.37
C CYS A 131 3.79 4.52 17.74
N TYR A 132 3.92 4.56 16.40
CA TYR A 132 4.87 3.76 15.64
C TYR A 132 5.66 4.61 14.65
N ASN A 133 6.93 4.25 14.43
CA ASN A 133 7.79 4.89 13.44
C ASN A 133 8.90 3.92 12.97
N PRO A 134 9.09 3.77 11.66
CA PRO A 134 8.28 4.30 10.55
C PRO A 134 6.98 3.52 10.34
N ILE A 135 6.01 4.13 9.64
CA ILE A 135 4.86 3.41 9.10
C ILE A 135 5.22 2.83 7.74
N VAL A 136 5.04 1.52 7.59
CA VAL A 136 5.25 0.78 6.33
C VAL A 136 3.90 0.59 5.64
N MET A 137 3.69 1.33 4.56
CA MET A 137 2.41 1.40 3.87
C MET A 137 2.39 0.50 2.64
N GLU A 138 1.23 -0.09 2.36
CA GLU A 138 1.01 -0.91 1.17
C GLU A 138 -0.12 -0.32 0.32
N GLY A 139 0.17 -0.06 -0.96
CA GLY A 139 -0.84 0.32 -1.95
C GLY A 139 -1.71 -0.86 -2.41
N ALA A 140 -2.74 -0.59 -3.21
CA ALA A 140 -3.60 -1.59 -3.79
C ALA A 140 -3.65 -1.48 -5.32
N GLY A 141 -3.64 -2.62 -6.01
CA GLY A 141 -3.68 -2.68 -7.47
C GLY A 141 -2.54 -1.92 -8.12
N SER A 142 -2.86 -1.10 -9.12
CA SER A 142 -1.95 -0.17 -9.78
C SER A 142 -2.19 1.27 -9.33
N ILE A 143 -1.10 2.06 -9.22
CA ILE A 143 -1.20 3.51 -8.98
C ILE A 143 -1.71 4.28 -10.20
N SER A 144 -1.74 3.64 -11.34
CA SER A 144 -2.10 4.25 -12.64
C SER A 144 -3.54 3.99 -13.08
N GLU A 145 -4.41 3.52 -12.18
CA GLU A 145 -5.86 3.39 -12.43
C GLU A 145 -6.53 4.77 -12.46
N ILE A 146 -6.25 5.54 -13.52
CA ILE A 146 -6.66 6.95 -13.66
C ILE A 146 -8.18 7.15 -13.64
N ASN A 147 -8.93 6.16 -14.06
CA ASN A 147 -10.40 6.14 -14.01
C ASN A 147 -10.96 6.01 -12.59
N LEU A 148 -10.15 5.58 -11.62
CA LEU A 148 -10.52 5.44 -10.22
C LEU A 148 -9.88 6.51 -9.33
N ARG A 149 -9.12 7.46 -9.89
CA ARG A 149 -8.34 8.46 -9.14
C ARG A 149 -9.17 9.23 -8.13
N ASP A 150 -10.32 9.77 -8.54
CA ASP A 150 -11.18 10.60 -7.66
C ASP A 150 -11.72 9.81 -6.47
N THR A 151 -11.72 8.51 -6.60
CA THR A 151 -12.26 7.58 -5.62
C THR A 151 -11.19 6.72 -4.94
N ASP A 152 -9.92 6.91 -5.24
CA ASP A 152 -8.81 6.23 -4.58
C ASP A 152 -8.67 6.69 -3.12
N LEU A 153 -8.57 5.72 -2.21
CA LEU A 153 -8.32 5.92 -0.78
C LEU A 153 -6.98 5.32 -0.34
N VAL A 154 -6.28 4.63 -1.24
CA VAL A 154 -5.22 3.69 -0.83
C VAL A 154 -3.85 4.10 -1.32
N ASN A 155 -3.77 4.59 -2.57
CA ASN A 155 -2.49 4.86 -3.23
C ASN A 155 -2.04 6.31 -3.02
N MET A 156 -1.99 7.11 -4.09
CA MET A 156 -1.41 8.45 -4.01
C MET A 156 -2.11 9.41 -3.04
N PRO A 157 -3.45 9.42 -2.89
CA PRO A 157 -4.08 10.28 -1.88
C PRO A 157 -3.62 9.96 -0.46
N MET A 158 -3.43 8.67 -0.14
CA MET A 158 -2.93 8.26 1.18
C MET A 158 -1.43 8.53 1.34
N ALA A 159 -0.64 8.36 0.29
CA ALA A 159 0.79 8.72 0.30
C ALA A 159 0.99 10.23 0.56
N ILE A 160 0.15 11.06 -0.04
CA ILE A 160 0.17 12.52 0.15
C ILE A 160 -0.23 12.89 1.57
N HIS A 161 -1.34 12.33 2.09
CA HIS A 161 -1.77 12.56 3.48
C HIS A 161 -0.67 12.21 4.49
N ALA A 162 -0.04 11.05 4.29
CA ALA A 162 1.03 10.56 5.17
C ALA A 162 2.38 11.28 4.99
N GLY A 163 2.57 12.08 3.93
CA GLY A 163 3.88 12.61 3.54
C GLY A 163 4.90 11.50 3.24
N ALA A 164 4.44 10.36 2.72
CA ALA A 164 5.22 9.15 2.54
C ALA A 164 6.21 9.24 1.38
N ASN A 165 7.35 8.56 1.51
CA ASN A 165 8.20 8.22 0.37
C ASN A 165 7.61 7.00 -0.34
N VAL A 166 7.33 7.10 -1.63
CA VAL A 166 6.72 6.01 -2.42
C VAL A 166 7.80 5.28 -3.20
N ILE A 167 7.81 3.95 -3.09
CA ILE A 167 8.61 3.04 -3.91
C ILE A 167 7.63 2.32 -4.86
N LEU A 168 7.85 2.50 -6.15
CA LEU A 168 7.06 1.85 -7.19
C LEU A 168 7.58 0.44 -7.43
N VAL A 169 6.75 -0.55 -7.13
CA VAL A 169 7.08 -1.98 -7.32
C VAL A 169 6.56 -2.47 -8.66
N ALA A 170 7.44 -3.05 -9.46
CA ALA A 170 7.11 -3.63 -10.77
C ALA A 170 7.56 -5.09 -10.86
N ASP A 171 6.80 -5.89 -11.60
CA ASP A 171 7.06 -7.31 -11.83
C ASP A 171 7.74 -7.51 -13.20
N ILE A 172 8.98 -8.01 -13.20
CA ILE A 172 9.71 -8.27 -14.44
C ILE A 172 9.38 -9.65 -15.05
N ASP A 173 8.92 -10.60 -14.24
CA ASP A 173 8.70 -11.99 -14.65
C ASP A 173 7.61 -12.12 -15.73
N ARG A 174 6.64 -11.19 -15.72
CA ARG A 174 5.56 -11.16 -16.73
C ARG A 174 5.92 -10.50 -18.05
N GLY A 175 7.10 -9.86 -18.14
CA GLY A 175 7.50 -9.06 -19.28
C GLY A 175 6.86 -7.66 -19.29
N GLY A 176 7.34 -6.79 -20.17
CA GLY A 176 6.80 -5.43 -20.35
C GLY A 176 7.09 -4.46 -19.19
N VAL A 177 8.10 -4.73 -18.36
CA VAL A 177 8.42 -3.93 -17.16
C VAL A 177 8.70 -2.47 -17.50
N PHE A 178 9.37 -2.17 -18.62
CA PHE A 178 9.63 -0.79 -19.06
C PHE A 178 8.34 -0.01 -19.31
N ALA A 179 7.40 -0.61 -20.04
CA ALA A 179 6.12 0.02 -20.34
C ALA A 179 5.28 0.21 -19.07
N SER A 180 5.23 -0.79 -18.19
CA SER A 180 4.45 -0.71 -16.95
C SER A 180 5.01 0.32 -15.98
N VAL A 181 6.33 0.42 -15.82
CA VAL A 181 6.98 1.42 -14.97
C VAL A 181 6.79 2.82 -15.55
N TYR A 182 7.22 3.03 -16.80
CA TYR A 182 7.12 4.32 -17.46
C TYR A 182 5.68 4.82 -17.53
N GLY A 183 4.75 3.97 -17.95
CA GLY A 183 3.33 4.31 -18.01
C GLY A 183 2.76 4.67 -16.64
N SER A 184 3.11 3.91 -15.59
CA SER A 184 2.65 4.19 -14.24
C SER A 184 3.15 5.56 -13.74
N VAL A 185 4.42 5.90 -13.98
CA VAL A 185 5.00 7.19 -13.58
C VAL A 185 4.40 8.33 -14.40
N MET A 186 4.28 8.19 -15.73
CA MET A 186 3.83 9.27 -16.61
C MET A 186 2.34 9.58 -16.50
N LEU A 187 1.52 8.62 -16.08
CA LEU A 187 0.08 8.82 -15.83
C LEU A 187 -0.21 9.55 -14.51
N LEU A 188 0.76 9.65 -13.61
CA LEU A 188 0.64 10.47 -12.41
C LEU A 188 0.77 11.96 -12.73
N SER A 189 0.11 12.80 -11.94
CA SER A 189 0.34 14.24 -11.98
C SER A 189 1.76 14.61 -11.54
N GLU A 190 2.24 15.79 -11.91
CA GLU A 190 3.56 16.27 -11.47
C GLU A 190 3.68 16.32 -9.94
N GLU A 191 2.62 16.67 -9.24
CA GLU A 191 2.60 16.69 -7.78
C GLU A 191 2.73 15.28 -7.18
N GLU A 192 2.02 14.30 -7.73
CA GLU A 192 2.09 12.92 -7.29
C GLU A 192 3.47 12.31 -7.56
N ARG A 193 4.07 12.60 -8.73
CA ARG A 193 5.42 12.09 -9.08
C ARG A 193 6.48 12.50 -8.07
N LYS A 194 6.36 13.65 -7.43
CA LYS A 194 7.31 14.11 -6.39
C LYS A 194 7.41 13.16 -5.19
N TYR A 195 6.40 12.35 -4.97
CA TYR A 195 6.40 11.35 -3.89
C TYR A 195 7.14 10.06 -4.27
N ILE A 196 7.27 9.74 -5.57
CA ILE A 196 8.00 8.55 -6.03
C ILE A 196 9.50 8.77 -5.80
N LYS A 197 10.11 7.94 -4.98
CA LYS A 197 11.52 8.07 -4.58
C LYS A 197 12.40 6.94 -5.09
N GLY A 198 11.80 5.90 -5.63
CA GLY A 198 12.54 4.78 -6.19
C GLY A 198 11.63 3.81 -6.93
N ILE A 199 12.24 3.00 -7.78
CA ILE A 199 11.61 1.92 -8.53
C ILE A 199 12.23 0.60 -8.05
N LEU A 200 11.39 -0.35 -7.65
CA LEU A 200 11.81 -1.67 -7.22
C LEU A 200 11.36 -2.71 -8.25
N ILE A 201 12.31 -3.25 -9.00
CA ILE A 201 12.06 -4.33 -9.94
C ILE A 201 12.07 -5.65 -9.19
N ASN A 202 10.92 -6.26 -9.05
CA ASN A 202 10.71 -7.49 -8.30
C ASN A 202 10.66 -8.72 -9.21
N LYS A 203 10.82 -9.88 -8.60
CA LYS A 203 10.79 -11.22 -9.23
C LYS A 203 11.84 -11.39 -10.32
N PHE A 204 12.93 -10.65 -10.24
CA PHE A 204 14.06 -10.83 -11.15
C PHE A 204 14.64 -12.25 -11.01
N ARG A 205 14.91 -12.87 -12.15
CA ARG A 205 15.56 -14.19 -12.22
C ARG A 205 16.72 -14.13 -13.21
N GLY A 206 17.82 -14.73 -12.84
CA GLY A 206 19.00 -14.80 -13.69
C GLY A 206 20.11 -13.84 -13.25
N ASP A 207 21.00 -13.54 -14.17
CA ASP A 207 22.20 -12.72 -13.92
C ASP A 207 21.87 -11.23 -14.03
N ILE A 208 22.03 -10.51 -12.93
CA ILE A 208 21.73 -9.07 -12.86
C ILE A 208 22.53 -8.25 -13.88
N ARG A 209 23.71 -8.70 -14.25
CA ARG A 209 24.56 -8.03 -15.27
C ARG A 209 23.86 -7.88 -16.61
N LEU A 210 22.93 -8.79 -16.94
CA LEU A 210 22.13 -8.72 -18.16
C LEU A 210 21.06 -7.62 -18.11
N PHE A 211 20.77 -7.08 -16.94
CA PHE A 211 19.75 -6.03 -16.74
C PHE A 211 20.34 -4.67 -16.33
N GLU A 212 21.66 -4.53 -16.17
CA GLU A 212 22.30 -3.28 -15.78
C GLU A 212 21.97 -2.12 -16.75
N SER A 213 22.02 -2.37 -18.05
CA SER A 213 21.62 -1.38 -19.05
C SER A 213 20.13 -1.03 -18.96
N GLY A 214 19.29 -1.99 -18.59
CA GLY A 214 17.86 -1.81 -18.38
C GLY A 214 17.56 -0.93 -17.17
N ILE A 215 18.30 -1.08 -16.08
CA ILE A 215 18.19 -0.23 -14.89
C ILE A 215 18.45 1.22 -15.30
N LYS A 216 19.60 1.48 -15.95
CA LYS A 216 19.95 2.82 -16.42
C LYS A 216 18.90 3.42 -17.36
N MET A 217 18.38 2.62 -18.30
CA MET A 217 17.30 3.08 -19.18
C MET A 217 16.05 3.52 -18.42
N LEU A 218 15.63 2.77 -17.37
CA LEU A 218 14.48 3.13 -16.55
C LEU A 218 14.73 4.41 -15.74
N GLU A 219 15.92 4.55 -15.15
CA GLU A 219 16.34 5.77 -14.46
C GLU A 219 16.32 6.98 -15.39
N ASP A 220 16.88 6.86 -16.59
CA ASP A 220 16.93 7.94 -17.59
C ASP A 220 15.51 8.31 -18.09
N LEU A 221 14.62 7.32 -18.29
CA LEU A 221 13.26 7.54 -18.77
C LEU A 221 12.35 8.17 -17.72
N CYS A 222 12.51 7.77 -16.46
CA CYS A 222 11.61 8.16 -15.38
C CYS A 222 12.16 9.33 -14.54
N GLY A 223 13.46 9.57 -14.56
CA GLY A 223 14.12 10.53 -13.68
C GLY A 223 14.09 10.08 -12.20
N ILE A 224 13.98 8.79 -11.96
CA ILE A 224 13.81 8.18 -10.62
C ILE A 224 14.75 6.97 -10.53
N PRO A 225 15.52 6.81 -9.42
CA PRO A 225 16.39 5.66 -9.20
C PRO A 225 15.63 4.34 -9.01
#